data_32a22e8c13ada733f35348331f48e5a2
#
_entry.id   32a22e8c13ada733f35348331f48e5a2
#
_cell.length_a   1.000
_cell.length_b   1.000
_cell.length_c   1.000
_cell.angle_alpha   90.00
_cell.angle_beta   90.00
_cell.angle_gamma   90.00
#
_symmetry.space_group_name_H-M   'P 1'
#
loop_
_entity.id
_entity.type
_entity.pdbx_description
1 polymer ?
#
loop_
_entity_poly.entity_id
_entity_poly.type
_entity_poly.pdbx_seq_one_letter_code
_entity_poly.pdbx_strand_id
1 'polypeptide(L)'
;LYAVPLAGGEPQRVTAEPGVHTVRLDRRTTRFVDVHSALDHPPTVALRCLPGGERLHVLHDRADPRAAALGLEPPLLATFASRDGATLHALVYRPPPSAGPPPWPLVVCAYGGPGVQMVTNAWDATVRLRAQHLRQQGLLVASVDNRGSARRGRAFEAAVAGNLGDLEVRDQVDGVRWLAAEGLADPTRAAIYGWSYGGYLSAMALGRAPETFRAAVAGAPVTHWEGYDTHYTERYMGLPAENPDGYQLSSVMHHAGAIRGRLLIVHGLMDENVHFRHTARLIEALTAAGVDYELVLLPGERHLPRDHAARTFVERRVSAFLAEALR
;
A
#
# COMPACT_ATOMS: atom_id res chain seq x y z
N LEU A 1 -16.01 3.62 -17.41
CA LEU A 1 -16.18 4.66 -18.41
C LEU A 1 -17.48 5.43 -18.12
N TYR A 2 -17.41 6.75 -18.23
CA TYR A 2 -18.55 7.65 -18.08
C TYR A 2 -18.63 8.57 -19.30
N ALA A 3 -19.83 8.94 -19.69
CA ALA A 3 -20.11 9.96 -20.69
C ALA A 3 -20.77 11.16 -20.00
N VAL A 4 -20.35 12.37 -20.38
CA VAL A 4 -20.95 13.61 -19.90
C VAL A 4 -21.18 14.55 -21.09
N PRO A 5 -22.33 15.22 -21.22
CA PRO A 5 -22.57 16.19 -22.27
C PRO A 5 -21.62 17.39 -22.13
N LEU A 6 -21.05 17.90 -23.22
CA LEU A 6 -20.17 19.08 -23.20
C LEU A 6 -20.88 20.34 -22.67
N ALA A 7 -22.19 20.43 -22.83
CA ALA A 7 -23.03 21.52 -22.29
C ALA A 7 -23.27 21.42 -20.77
N GLY A 8 -22.68 20.42 -20.11
CA GLY A 8 -22.95 20.10 -18.70
C GLY A 8 -24.09 19.10 -18.53
N GLY A 9 -24.21 18.55 -17.34
CA GLY A 9 -25.21 17.53 -16.98
C GLY A 9 -24.59 16.42 -16.15
N GLU A 10 -25.42 15.48 -15.68
CA GLU A 10 -24.98 14.36 -14.87
C GLU A 10 -24.18 13.34 -15.72
N PRO A 11 -23.02 12.86 -15.20
CA PRO A 11 -22.24 11.81 -15.84
C PRO A 11 -23.05 10.50 -15.92
N GLN A 12 -23.16 9.95 -17.12
CA GLN A 12 -23.79 8.64 -17.36
C GLN A 12 -22.74 7.54 -17.35
N ARG A 13 -22.94 6.52 -16.53
CA ARG A 13 -22.05 5.36 -16.48
C ARG A 13 -22.27 4.45 -17.68
N VAL A 14 -21.22 4.19 -18.46
CA VAL A 14 -21.23 3.34 -19.66
C VAL A 14 -20.83 1.90 -19.34
N THR A 15 -19.80 1.70 -18.48
CA THR A 15 -19.37 0.37 -18.02
C THR A 15 -20.11 0.06 -16.72
N ALA A 16 -21.08 -0.88 -16.76
CA ALA A 16 -22.00 -1.10 -15.65
C ALA A 16 -21.51 -2.10 -14.60
N GLU A 17 -20.68 -3.07 -14.98
CA GLU A 17 -20.22 -4.13 -14.10
C GLU A 17 -19.36 -3.57 -12.94
N PRO A 18 -19.52 -4.09 -11.69
CA PRO A 18 -18.65 -3.71 -10.59
C PRO A 18 -17.19 -4.11 -10.86
N GLY A 19 -16.25 -3.26 -10.50
CA GLY A 19 -14.83 -3.53 -10.68
C GLY A 19 -14.08 -2.39 -11.33
N VAL A 20 -12.89 -2.68 -11.82
CA VAL A 20 -12.02 -1.74 -12.54
C VAL A 20 -12.10 -2.00 -14.03
N HIS A 21 -12.33 -0.92 -14.78
CA HIS A 21 -12.38 -0.90 -16.23
C HIS A 21 -11.25 -0.03 -16.79
N THR A 22 -10.38 -0.63 -17.60
CA THR A 22 -9.39 0.10 -18.39
C THR A 22 -9.82 0.10 -19.83
N VAL A 23 -10.13 1.28 -20.38
CA VAL A 23 -10.75 1.40 -21.69
C VAL A 23 -9.81 2.05 -22.72
N ARG A 24 -9.93 1.60 -23.97
CA ARG A 24 -9.28 2.20 -25.14
C ARG A 24 -10.31 2.43 -26.22
N LEU A 25 -10.60 3.70 -26.50
CA LEU A 25 -11.55 4.14 -27.51
C LEU A 25 -10.94 3.99 -28.91
N ASP A 26 -11.78 3.67 -29.90
CA ASP A 26 -11.41 3.77 -31.30
C ASP A 26 -11.37 5.26 -31.75
N ARG A 27 -10.78 5.53 -32.92
CA ARG A 27 -10.67 6.90 -33.44
C ARG A 27 -11.99 7.58 -33.72
N ARG A 28 -13.06 6.80 -33.99
CA ARG A 28 -14.41 7.29 -34.28
C ARG A 28 -15.29 7.40 -33.05
N THR A 29 -14.77 7.01 -31.88
CA THR A 29 -15.53 6.96 -30.62
C THR A 29 -16.86 6.22 -30.73
N THR A 30 -16.89 5.15 -31.53
CA THR A 30 -18.06 4.28 -31.72
C THR A 30 -17.92 2.95 -30.99
N ARG A 31 -16.68 2.57 -30.67
CA ARG A 31 -16.33 1.31 -29.99
C ARG A 31 -15.17 1.53 -29.03
N PHE A 32 -15.06 0.62 -28.08
CA PHE A 32 -13.91 0.57 -27.18
C PHE A 32 -13.55 -0.85 -26.80
N VAL A 33 -12.27 -1.07 -26.53
CA VAL A 33 -11.81 -2.28 -25.85
C VAL A 33 -11.85 -1.99 -24.35
N ASP A 34 -12.46 -2.89 -23.62
CA ASP A 34 -12.62 -2.85 -22.18
C ASP A 34 -11.83 -4.01 -21.56
N VAL A 35 -10.87 -3.69 -20.69
CA VAL A 35 -10.21 -4.65 -19.80
C VAL A 35 -10.86 -4.50 -18.43
N HIS A 36 -11.68 -5.46 -18.06
CA HIS A 36 -12.45 -5.46 -16.82
C HIS A 36 -11.95 -6.52 -15.86
N SER A 37 -11.85 -6.19 -14.58
CA SER A 37 -11.63 -7.15 -13.50
C SER A 37 -12.28 -6.68 -12.19
N ALA A 38 -12.55 -7.64 -11.29
CA ALA A 38 -12.95 -7.38 -9.91
C ALA A 38 -12.17 -8.30 -8.97
N LEU A 39 -12.38 -8.19 -7.66
CA LEU A 39 -11.70 -9.04 -6.67
C LEU A 39 -11.91 -10.54 -6.94
N ASP A 40 -13.11 -10.91 -7.33
CA ASP A 40 -13.54 -12.28 -7.64
C ASP A 40 -13.57 -12.59 -9.14
N HIS A 41 -13.21 -11.62 -9.97
CA HIS A 41 -13.29 -11.73 -11.43
C HIS A 41 -11.94 -11.45 -12.08
N PRO A 42 -11.26 -12.49 -12.61
CA PRO A 42 -10.02 -12.33 -13.39
C PRO A 42 -10.20 -11.37 -14.57
N PRO A 43 -9.10 -10.77 -15.08
CA PRO A 43 -9.19 -9.86 -16.20
C PRO A 43 -9.84 -10.48 -17.43
N THR A 44 -10.88 -9.83 -17.94
CA THR A 44 -11.52 -10.11 -19.21
C THR A 44 -11.29 -8.97 -20.18
N VAL A 45 -11.17 -9.27 -21.47
CA VAL A 45 -11.01 -8.28 -22.53
C VAL A 45 -12.18 -8.41 -23.49
N ALA A 46 -12.93 -7.34 -23.65
CA ALA A 46 -14.10 -7.31 -24.53
C ALA A 46 -14.09 -6.11 -25.47
N LEU A 47 -14.64 -6.27 -26.66
CA LEU A 47 -15.02 -5.17 -27.54
C LEU A 47 -16.44 -4.74 -27.20
N ARG A 48 -16.66 -3.45 -26.99
CA ARG A 48 -17.95 -2.86 -26.65
C ARG A 48 -18.28 -1.71 -27.60
N CYS A 49 -19.57 -1.40 -27.73
CA CYS A 49 -20.03 -0.23 -28.49
C CYS A 49 -20.30 0.99 -27.62
N LEU A 50 -20.31 2.15 -28.24
CA LEU A 50 -20.79 3.41 -27.68
C LEU A 50 -22.10 3.81 -28.41
N PRO A 51 -23.02 4.52 -27.72
CA PRO A 51 -22.89 5.05 -26.35
C PRO A 51 -23.28 4.05 -25.24
N GLY A 52 -23.94 2.94 -25.57
CA GLY A 52 -24.61 2.09 -24.56
C GLY A 52 -23.69 1.16 -23.76
N GLY A 53 -22.46 0.89 -24.23
CA GLY A 53 -21.53 0.00 -23.54
C GLY A 53 -21.78 -1.49 -23.74
N GLU A 54 -22.70 -1.89 -24.64
CA GLU A 54 -23.04 -3.27 -24.91
C GLU A 54 -21.81 -4.05 -25.42
N ARG A 55 -21.66 -5.26 -24.92
CA ARG A 55 -20.56 -6.15 -25.29
C ARG A 55 -20.83 -6.76 -26.67
N LEU A 56 -19.98 -6.45 -27.64
CA LEU A 56 -20.04 -6.95 -29.00
C LEU A 56 -19.33 -8.29 -29.16
N HIS A 57 -18.17 -8.42 -28.50
CA HIS A 57 -17.35 -9.61 -28.61
C HIS A 57 -16.41 -9.77 -27.39
N VAL A 58 -16.17 -11.02 -26.97
CA VAL A 58 -15.17 -11.35 -25.94
C VAL A 58 -13.88 -11.72 -26.63
N LEU A 59 -12.81 -11.00 -26.33
CA LEU A 59 -11.47 -11.22 -26.88
C LEU A 59 -10.65 -12.15 -25.98
N HIS A 60 -10.85 -12.05 -24.65
CA HIS A 60 -10.19 -12.89 -23.66
C HIS A 60 -11.04 -12.99 -22.39
N ASP A 61 -11.21 -14.20 -21.85
CA ASP A 61 -11.97 -14.48 -20.62
C ASP A 61 -11.39 -15.66 -19.80
N ARG A 62 -10.14 -16.06 -20.08
CA ARG A 62 -9.54 -17.22 -19.43
C ARG A 62 -8.82 -16.82 -18.15
N ALA A 63 -9.26 -17.40 -17.03
CA ALA A 63 -8.54 -17.29 -15.78
C ALA A 63 -7.20 -18.06 -15.83
N ASP A 64 -6.19 -17.52 -15.15
CA ASP A 64 -4.93 -18.23 -14.97
C ASP A 64 -5.14 -19.39 -13.97
N PRO A 65 -4.95 -20.66 -14.38
CA PRO A 65 -5.19 -21.81 -13.51
C PRO A 65 -4.27 -21.85 -12.27
N ARG A 66 -3.14 -21.13 -12.31
CA ARG A 66 -2.22 -21.02 -11.17
C ARG A 66 -2.87 -20.32 -9.97
N ALA A 67 -3.80 -19.40 -10.19
CA ALA A 67 -4.52 -18.73 -9.12
C ALA A 67 -5.29 -19.72 -8.24
N ALA A 68 -6.02 -20.64 -8.85
CA ALA A 68 -6.72 -21.72 -8.14
C ALA A 68 -5.74 -22.71 -7.48
N ALA A 69 -4.68 -23.11 -8.20
CA ALA A 69 -3.66 -24.03 -7.68
C ALA A 69 -2.92 -23.49 -6.45
N LEU A 70 -2.77 -22.15 -6.33
CA LEU A 70 -2.16 -21.46 -5.18
C LEU A 70 -3.15 -21.18 -4.05
N GLY A 71 -4.43 -21.52 -4.20
CA GLY A 71 -5.45 -21.24 -3.18
C GLY A 71 -5.63 -19.76 -2.90
N LEU A 72 -5.53 -18.92 -3.95
CA LEU A 72 -5.73 -17.47 -3.80
C LEU A 72 -7.21 -17.18 -3.57
N GLU A 73 -7.51 -16.36 -2.56
CA GLU A 73 -8.87 -15.97 -2.21
C GLU A 73 -9.03 -14.44 -2.28
N PRO A 74 -10.18 -13.96 -2.78
CA PRO A 74 -10.47 -12.53 -2.78
C PRO A 74 -10.45 -11.95 -1.37
N PRO A 75 -9.80 -10.79 -1.14
CA PRO A 75 -9.91 -10.09 0.13
C PRO A 75 -11.30 -9.48 0.31
N LEU A 76 -11.68 -9.23 1.55
CA LEU A 76 -12.85 -8.43 1.86
C LEU A 76 -12.53 -6.96 1.56
N LEU A 77 -13.37 -6.30 0.76
CA LEU A 77 -13.38 -4.85 0.59
C LEU A 77 -14.30 -4.24 1.65
N ALA A 78 -13.75 -3.37 2.49
CA ALA A 78 -14.47 -2.79 3.61
C ALA A 78 -14.25 -1.28 3.72
N THR A 79 -15.12 -0.62 4.49
CA THR A 79 -15.00 0.80 4.88
C THR A 79 -15.14 0.93 6.39
N PHE A 80 -14.45 1.90 6.97
CA PHE A 80 -14.56 2.25 8.37
C PHE A 80 -14.35 3.76 8.57
N ALA A 81 -14.73 4.28 9.72
CA ALA A 81 -14.50 5.67 10.07
C ALA A 81 -13.17 5.81 10.83
N SER A 82 -12.35 6.80 10.45
CA SER A 82 -11.23 7.23 11.28
C SER A 82 -11.74 7.88 12.58
N ARG A 83 -10.83 8.12 13.54
CA ARG A 83 -11.13 8.77 14.84
C ARG A 83 -11.79 10.14 14.70
N ASP A 84 -11.57 10.82 13.59
CA ASP A 84 -12.11 12.15 13.26
C ASP A 84 -13.21 12.11 12.20
N GLY A 85 -13.77 10.90 11.91
CA GLY A 85 -14.94 10.70 11.09
C GLY A 85 -14.71 10.61 9.57
N ALA A 86 -13.45 10.62 9.10
CA ALA A 86 -13.18 10.40 7.68
C ALA A 86 -13.44 8.94 7.28
N THR A 87 -14.13 8.73 6.16
CA THR A 87 -14.33 7.38 5.63
C THR A 87 -13.04 6.85 4.99
N LEU A 88 -12.49 5.78 5.54
CA LEU A 88 -11.34 5.06 5.03
C LEU A 88 -11.78 3.72 4.41
N HIS A 89 -10.98 3.21 3.49
CA HIS A 89 -11.24 1.94 2.81
C HIS A 89 -10.11 0.97 3.08
N ALA A 90 -10.46 -0.32 3.18
CA ALA A 90 -9.51 -1.39 3.46
C ALA A 90 -9.76 -2.63 2.60
N LEU A 91 -8.68 -3.35 2.30
CA LEU A 91 -8.69 -4.75 1.89
C LEU A 91 -8.25 -5.61 3.07
N VAL A 92 -9.01 -6.67 3.37
CA VAL A 92 -8.73 -7.56 4.50
C VAL A 92 -8.62 -9.00 4.01
N TYR A 93 -7.44 -9.58 4.13
CA TYR A 93 -7.13 -10.96 3.78
C TYR A 93 -7.16 -11.81 5.06
N ARG A 94 -8.22 -12.60 5.23
CA ARG A 94 -8.38 -13.43 6.40
C ARG A 94 -7.55 -14.71 6.30
N PRO A 95 -6.97 -15.18 7.41
CA PRO A 95 -6.35 -16.50 7.45
C PRO A 95 -7.32 -17.63 7.07
N PRO A 96 -6.81 -18.79 6.61
CA PRO A 96 -7.64 -19.94 6.34
C PRO A 96 -8.21 -20.52 7.68
N PRO A 97 -9.29 -21.29 7.65
CA PRO A 97 -9.89 -21.89 8.84
C PRO A 97 -8.91 -22.73 9.67
N SER A 98 -7.88 -23.30 9.04
CA SER A 98 -6.83 -24.07 9.72
C SER A 98 -5.97 -23.23 10.68
N ALA A 99 -5.99 -21.91 10.57
CA ALA A 99 -5.29 -20.99 11.49
C ALA A 99 -6.00 -20.81 12.84
N GLY A 100 -7.17 -21.41 13.02
CA GLY A 100 -8.00 -21.24 14.22
C GLY A 100 -8.82 -19.94 14.19
N PRO A 101 -9.57 -19.68 15.28
CA PRO A 101 -10.43 -18.51 15.37
C PRO A 101 -9.62 -17.21 15.60
N PRO A 102 -10.21 -16.02 15.27
CA PRO A 102 -9.63 -14.74 15.66
C PRO A 102 -9.65 -14.55 17.20
N PRO A 103 -8.91 -13.55 17.75
CA PRO A 103 -8.17 -12.55 17.01
C PRO A 103 -6.81 -13.04 16.52
N TRP A 104 -6.44 -12.66 15.28
CA TRP A 104 -5.19 -13.05 14.64
C TRP A 104 -4.10 -11.96 14.75
N PRO A 105 -2.80 -12.32 14.71
CA PRO A 105 -1.74 -11.35 14.49
C PRO A 105 -1.94 -10.63 13.17
N LEU A 106 -1.68 -9.30 13.15
CA LEU A 106 -1.96 -8.43 11.99
C LEU A 106 -0.71 -7.95 11.30
N VAL A 107 -0.69 -8.03 9.98
CA VAL A 107 0.27 -7.31 9.12
C VAL A 107 -0.46 -6.28 8.28
N VAL A 108 -0.14 -5.00 8.46
CA VAL A 108 -0.61 -3.92 7.60
C VAL A 108 0.36 -3.78 6.42
N CYS A 109 -0.11 -4.05 5.20
CA CYS A 109 0.63 -3.82 3.96
C CYS A 109 0.29 -2.43 3.43
N ALA A 110 1.16 -1.46 3.66
CA ALA A 110 0.93 -0.06 3.37
C ALA A 110 1.78 0.45 2.19
N TYR A 111 1.22 1.38 1.44
CA TYR A 111 1.97 2.30 0.61
C TYR A 111 1.83 3.73 1.15
N GLY A 112 0.61 4.23 1.21
CA GLY A 112 0.21 5.46 1.90
C GLY A 112 0.55 6.77 1.19
N GLY A 113 1.39 6.73 0.15
CA GLY A 113 1.88 7.94 -0.51
C GLY A 113 0.84 8.64 -1.37
N PRO A 114 0.94 9.98 -1.48
CA PRO A 114 0.07 10.78 -2.32
C PRO A 114 0.02 10.28 -3.77
N GLY A 115 -1.17 10.31 -4.35
CA GLY A 115 -1.39 9.92 -5.74
C GLY A 115 -1.49 8.42 -5.99
N VAL A 116 -1.40 7.55 -4.96
CA VAL A 116 -1.51 6.08 -5.10
C VAL A 116 -2.74 5.56 -4.37
N GLN A 117 -3.42 4.60 -4.98
CA GLN A 117 -4.55 3.87 -4.40
C GLN A 117 -4.18 2.39 -4.28
N MET A 118 -4.24 1.83 -3.06
CA MET A 118 -3.98 0.42 -2.80
C MET A 118 -5.27 -0.40 -2.72
N VAL A 119 -6.35 0.20 -2.25
CA VAL A 119 -7.64 -0.46 -2.05
C VAL A 119 -8.49 -0.31 -3.30
N THR A 120 -8.53 -1.36 -4.11
CA THR A 120 -9.26 -1.39 -5.38
C THR A 120 -10.13 -2.64 -5.46
N ASN A 121 -11.30 -2.53 -6.10
CA ASN A 121 -12.09 -3.70 -6.50
C ASN A 121 -11.53 -4.26 -7.82
N ALA A 122 -10.34 -4.84 -7.79
CA ALA A 122 -9.66 -5.36 -8.96
C ALA A 122 -8.95 -6.69 -8.66
N TRP A 123 -8.78 -7.53 -9.66
CA TRP A 123 -8.12 -8.83 -9.55
C TRP A 123 -6.67 -8.76 -9.05
N ASP A 124 -5.96 -7.66 -9.33
CA ASP A 124 -4.60 -7.45 -8.84
C ASP A 124 -4.50 -7.50 -7.31
N ALA A 125 -5.56 -7.09 -6.60
CA ALA A 125 -5.62 -7.22 -5.15
C ALA A 125 -5.68 -8.68 -4.72
N THR A 126 -6.43 -9.53 -5.40
CA THR A 126 -6.52 -10.97 -5.10
C THR A 126 -5.20 -11.70 -5.37
N VAL A 127 -4.47 -11.33 -6.41
CA VAL A 127 -3.18 -11.94 -6.74
C VAL A 127 -1.98 -11.25 -6.08
N ARG A 128 -2.16 -10.47 -5.03
CA ARG A 128 -1.05 -9.94 -4.20
C ARG A 128 -0.41 -11.09 -3.42
N LEU A 129 0.56 -11.75 -4.04
CA LEU A 129 1.13 -13.02 -3.56
C LEU A 129 1.69 -12.93 -2.13
N ARG A 130 2.29 -11.80 -1.74
CA ARG A 130 2.75 -11.60 -0.36
C ARG A 130 1.59 -11.63 0.64
N ALA A 131 0.51 -10.89 0.38
CA ALA A 131 -0.66 -10.88 1.24
C ALA A 131 -1.29 -12.27 1.33
N GLN A 132 -1.41 -12.97 0.20
CA GLN A 132 -1.89 -14.35 0.16
C GLN A 132 -0.98 -15.32 0.91
N HIS A 133 0.34 -15.19 0.77
CA HIS A 133 1.30 -16.03 1.47
C HIS A 133 1.23 -15.82 3.00
N LEU A 134 1.20 -14.56 3.46
CA LEU A 134 1.12 -14.24 4.88
C LEU A 134 -0.20 -14.73 5.50
N ARG A 135 -1.35 -14.56 4.80
CA ARG A 135 -2.62 -15.09 5.30
C ARG A 135 -2.61 -16.61 5.43
N GLN A 136 -1.99 -17.31 4.50
CA GLN A 136 -1.83 -18.77 4.55
C GLN A 136 -0.95 -19.23 5.73
N GLN A 137 -0.09 -18.35 6.25
CA GLN A 137 0.69 -18.58 7.47
C GLN A 137 -0.08 -18.25 8.77
N GLY A 138 -1.37 -17.93 8.69
CA GLY A 138 -2.19 -17.64 9.86
C GLY A 138 -2.18 -16.16 10.30
N LEU A 139 -1.65 -15.25 9.48
CA LEU A 139 -1.65 -13.82 9.76
C LEU A 139 -2.85 -13.13 9.08
N LEU A 140 -3.56 -12.29 9.82
CA LEU A 140 -4.48 -11.34 9.22
C LEU A 140 -3.65 -10.31 8.44
N VAL A 141 -4.02 -10.04 7.18
CA VAL A 141 -3.33 -9.01 6.38
C VAL A 141 -4.33 -7.94 5.98
N ALA A 142 -3.96 -6.69 6.15
CA ALA A 142 -4.79 -5.57 5.74
C ALA A 142 -4.01 -4.56 4.90
N SER A 143 -4.70 -3.90 3.97
CA SER A 143 -4.21 -2.67 3.32
C SER A 143 -5.24 -1.59 3.54
N VAL A 144 -4.81 -0.41 3.98
CA VAL A 144 -5.68 0.75 4.24
C VAL A 144 -5.24 1.89 3.33
N ASP A 145 -6.18 2.47 2.60
CA ASP A 145 -5.97 3.75 1.93
C ASP A 145 -6.19 4.88 2.94
N ASN A 146 -5.09 5.39 3.49
CA ASN A 146 -5.10 6.57 4.35
C ASN A 146 -5.37 7.84 3.54
N ARG A 147 -5.71 8.93 4.22
CA ARG A 147 -5.73 10.26 3.60
C ARG A 147 -4.39 10.58 2.96
N GLY A 148 -4.43 11.30 1.84
CA GLY A 148 -3.33 11.43 0.88
C GLY A 148 -3.45 10.48 -0.32
N SER A 149 -4.13 9.33 -0.17
CA SER A 149 -4.34 8.39 -1.27
C SER A 149 -5.20 8.97 -2.40
N ALA A 150 -4.99 8.45 -3.62
CA ALA A 150 -5.65 8.93 -4.82
C ALA A 150 -7.13 8.53 -4.94
N ARG A 151 -7.83 9.22 -5.85
CA ARG A 151 -9.18 8.89 -6.36
C ARG A 151 -10.31 9.04 -5.33
N ARG A 152 -10.10 9.86 -4.32
CA ARG A 152 -11.09 10.22 -3.28
C ARG A 152 -11.42 11.72 -3.29
N GLY A 153 -10.98 12.42 -4.34
CA GLY A 153 -11.13 13.86 -4.48
C GLY A 153 -9.99 14.65 -3.83
N ARG A 154 -9.89 15.91 -4.27
CA ARG A 154 -8.77 16.79 -3.92
C ARG A 154 -8.61 17.01 -2.41
N ALA A 155 -9.68 17.15 -1.66
CA ALA A 155 -9.62 17.38 -0.22
C ALA A 155 -8.97 16.19 0.52
N PHE A 156 -9.29 14.97 0.09
CA PHE A 156 -8.70 13.75 0.66
C PHE A 156 -7.21 13.61 0.31
N GLU A 157 -6.83 13.90 -0.94
CA GLU A 157 -5.43 13.84 -1.38
C GLU A 157 -4.58 14.93 -0.75
N ALA A 158 -5.10 16.14 -0.63
CA ALA A 158 -4.38 17.30 -0.09
C ALA A 158 -4.26 17.31 1.45
N ALA A 159 -4.93 16.41 2.15
CA ALA A 159 -4.96 16.39 3.61
C ALA A 159 -3.58 16.19 4.26
N VAL A 160 -2.61 15.65 3.53
CA VAL A 160 -1.22 15.40 3.98
C VAL A 160 -0.23 16.48 3.53
N ALA A 161 -0.72 17.52 2.84
CA ALA A 161 0.16 18.58 2.33
C ALA A 161 0.90 19.29 3.46
N GLY A 162 2.20 19.48 3.29
CA GLY A 162 3.08 20.18 4.23
C GLY A 162 3.58 19.33 5.41
N ASN A 163 2.99 18.15 5.67
CA ASN A 163 3.40 17.29 6.78
C ASN A 163 3.11 15.82 6.46
N LEU A 164 4.04 15.19 5.76
CA LEU A 164 3.94 13.76 5.38
C LEU A 164 4.26 12.86 6.59
N GLY A 165 3.63 11.68 6.64
CA GLY A 165 3.88 10.65 7.65
C GLY A 165 3.23 10.89 9.01
N ASP A 166 2.41 11.93 9.17
CA ASP A 166 1.62 12.15 10.38
C ASP A 166 0.21 11.58 10.25
N LEU A 167 -0.57 12.17 9.35
CA LEU A 167 -1.96 11.78 9.15
C LEU A 167 -2.10 10.36 8.61
N GLU A 168 -1.18 9.98 7.74
CA GLU A 168 -1.11 8.62 7.18
C GLU A 168 -0.89 7.59 8.29
N VAL A 169 0.05 7.83 9.22
CA VAL A 169 0.26 6.92 10.37
C VAL A 169 -0.97 6.85 11.25
N ARG A 170 -1.62 7.99 11.53
CA ARG A 170 -2.86 8.01 12.33
C ARG A 170 -3.96 7.19 11.69
N ASP A 171 -4.14 7.28 10.38
CA ASP A 171 -5.14 6.51 9.64
C ASP A 171 -4.81 5.00 9.63
N GLN A 172 -3.52 4.61 9.54
CA GLN A 172 -3.11 3.21 9.67
C GLN A 172 -3.38 2.67 11.07
N VAL A 173 -3.11 3.47 12.12
CA VAL A 173 -3.46 3.12 13.52
C VAL A 173 -4.97 2.93 13.68
N ASP A 174 -5.78 3.80 13.06
CA ASP A 174 -7.24 3.66 13.10
C ASP A 174 -7.71 2.38 12.41
N GLY A 175 -7.04 1.97 11.32
CA GLY A 175 -7.28 0.67 10.69
C GLY A 175 -6.99 -0.52 11.62
N VAL A 176 -5.90 -0.48 12.38
CA VAL A 176 -5.58 -1.51 13.40
C VAL A 176 -6.66 -1.56 14.48
N ARG A 177 -7.05 -0.39 15.01
CA ARG A 177 -8.09 -0.26 16.04
C ARG A 177 -9.45 -0.76 15.57
N TRP A 178 -9.82 -0.42 14.33
CA TRP A 178 -11.05 -0.91 13.72
C TRP A 178 -11.05 -2.44 13.63
N LEU A 179 -9.99 -3.07 13.10
CA LEU A 179 -9.89 -4.53 13.00
C LEU A 179 -9.91 -5.23 14.37
N ALA A 180 -9.35 -4.59 15.40
CA ALA A 180 -9.41 -5.08 16.77
C ALA A 180 -10.83 -4.98 17.36
N ALA A 181 -11.53 -3.87 17.11
CA ALA A 181 -12.92 -3.68 17.52
C ALA A 181 -13.88 -4.68 16.85
N GLU A 182 -13.61 -5.07 15.60
CA GLU A 182 -14.31 -6.14 14.88
C GLU A 182 -13.97 -7.55 15.43
N GLY A 183 -13.07 -7.66 16.42
CA GLY A 183 -12.61 -8.93 16.96
C GLY A 183 -11.73 -9.75 16.01
N LEU A 184 -11.22 -9.15 14.93
CA LEU A 184 -10.42 -9.84 13.91
C LEU A 184 -8.92 -9.82 14.21
N ALA A 185 -8.39 -8.67 14.67
CA ALA A 185 -6.97 -8.47 14.93
C ALA A 185 -6.66 -8.46 16.43
N ASP A 186 -5.53 -9.07 16.80
CA ASP A 186 -4.91 -8.87 18.11
C ASP A 186 -4.12 -7.56 18.08
N PRO A 187 -4.57 -6.49 18.76
CA PRO A 187 -3.91 -5.19 18.72
C PRO A 187 -2.52 -5.20 19.36
N THR A 188 -2.18 -6.21 20.16
CA THR A 188 -0.85 -6.37 20.76
C THR A 188 0.14 -7.04 19.83
N ARG A 189 -0.31 -7.58 18.70
CA ARG A 189 0.50 -8.29 17.71
C ARG A 189 0.26 -7.71 16.31
N ALA A 190 0.55 -6.42 16.13
CA ALA A 190 0.47 -5.75 14.84
C ALA A 190 1.86 -5.36 14.31
N ALA A 191 2.08 -5.55 13.01
CA ALA A 191 3.25 -5.10 12.28
C ALA A 191 2.82 -4.33 11.03
N ILE A 192 3.73 -3.52 10.49
CA ILE A 192 3.53 -2.78 9.24
C ILE A 192 4.64 -3.10 8.26
N TYR A 193 4.28 -3.24 6.98
CA TYR A 193 5.20 -3.49 5.88
C TYR A 193 4.91 -2.54 4.74
N GLY A 194 5.95 -1.98 4.14
CA GLY A 194 5.83 -1.21 2.92
C GLY A 194 7.15 -1.06 2.16
N TRP A 195 7.04 -0.56 0.93
CA TRP A 195 8.17 -0.32 0.04
C TRP A 195 8.16 1.13 -0.46
N SER A 196 9.33 1.75 -0.63
CA SER A 196 9.43 3.14 -1.10
C SER A 196 8.76 4.11 -0.12
N TYR A 197 7.73 4.85 -0.53
CA TYR A 197 6.88 5.61 0.39
C TYR A 197 6.29 4.71 1.50
N GLY A 198 5.86 3.50 1.15
CA GLY A 198 5.40 2.53 2.16
C GLY A 198 6.49 2.10 3.13
N GLY A 199 7.74 2.04 2.70
CA GLY A 199 8.91 1.83 3.56
C GLY A 199 9.13 3.01 4.51
N TYR A 200 9.01 4.23 4.00
CA TYR A 200 8.97 5.45 4.80
C TYR A 200 7.85 5.40 5.84
N LEU A 201 6.61 5.14 5.40
CA LEU A 201 5.45 5.08 6.28
C LEU A 201 5.60 3.99 7.36
N SER A 202 6.21 2.85 7.03
CA SER A 202 6.47 1.77 7.98
C SER A 202 7.46 2.19 9.07
N ALA A 203 8.54 2.86 8.70
CA ALA A 203 9.50 3.39 9.66
C ALA A 203 8.91 4.55 10.51
N MET A 204 8.14 5.46 9.88
CA MET A 204 7.39 6.52 10.58
C MET A 204 6.39 5.94 11.58
N ALA A 205 5.65 4.90 11.20
CA ALA A 205 4.66 4.25 12.07
C ALA A 205 5.32 3.67 13.33
N LEU A 206 6.49 3.05 13.19
CA LEU A 206 7.22 2.49 14.35
C LEU A 206 7.76 3.58 15.30
N GLY A 207 8.10 4.77 14.77
CA GLY A 207 8.57 5.90 15.58
C GLY A 207 7.44 6.77 16.16
N ARG A 208 6.28 6.84 15.48
CA ARG A 208 5.16 7.72 15.90
C ARG A 208 4.02 6.98 16.62
N ALA A 209 3.93 5.66 16.43
CA ALA A 209 2.92 4.82 17.07
C ALA A 209 3.54 3.52 17.61
N PRO A 210 4.61 3.60 18.43
CA PRO A 210 5.33 2.44 18.93
C PRO A 210 4.48 1.54 19.82
N GLU A 211 3.39 2.07 20.40
CA GLU A 211 2.41 1.30 21.17
C GLU A 211 1.49 0.44 20.29
N THR A 212 1.38 0.76 18.99
CA THR A 212 0.52 0.03 18.06
C THR A 212 1.29 -1.03 17.29
N PHE A 213 2.50 -0.70 16.83
CA PHE A 213 3.28 -1.59 15.96
C PHE A 213 4.48 -2.20 16.69
N ARG A 214 4.49 -3.55 16.82
CA ARG A 214 5.62 -4.31 17.38
C ARG A 214 6.80 -4.42 16.43
N ALA A 215 6.54 -4.35 15.12
CA ALA A 215 7.55 -4.50 14.11
C ALA A 215 7.20 -3.73 12.84
N ALA A 216 8.23 -3.32 12.11
CA ALA A 216 8.10 -2.71 10.80
C ALA A 216 9.10 -3.30 9.81
N VAL A 217 8.68 -3.43 8.55
CA VAL A 217 9.58 -3.70 7.43
C VAL A 217 9.59 -2.49 6.52
N ALA A 218 10.75 -1.85 6.41
CA ALA A 218 10.98 -0.67 5.59
C ALA A 218 11.80 -1.04 4.35
N GLY A 219 11.13 -1.29 3.23
CA GLY A 219 11.78 -1.57 1.95
C GLY A 219 12.11 -0.29 1.19
N ALA A 220 13.37 -0.10 0.80
CA ALA A 220 13.86 1.06 0.06
C ALA A 220 13.25 2.40 0.55
N PRO A 221 13.31 2.72 1.87
CA PRO A 221 12.55 3.82 2.44
C PRO A 221 13.12 5.18 2.04
N VAL A 222 12.26 6.13 1.68
CA VAL A 222 12.57 7.55 1.86
C VAL A 222 12.70 7.78 3.36
N THR A 223 13.65 8.59 3.83
CA THR A 223 13.86 8.81 5.26
C THR A 223 13.87 10.27 5.64
N HIS A 224 14.06 11.15 4.65
CA HIS A 224 14.00 12.61 4.79
C HIS A 224 13.69 13.21 3.42
N TRP A 225 12.85 14.20 3.38
CA TRP A 225 12.28 14.70 2.12
C TRP A 225 13.21 15.64 1.37
N GLU A 226 14.13 16.33 2.03
CA GLU A 226 15.18 17.13 1.37
C GLU A 226 16.17 16.26 0.55
N GLY A 227 16.19 14.97 0.81
CA GLY A 227 17.03 13.99 0.11
C GLY A 227 16.38 13.38 -1.13
N TYR A 228 15.08 13.59 -1.34
CA TYR A 228 14.32 13.03 -2.44
C TYR A 228 14.19 14.06 -3.60
N ASP A 229 13.60 13.65 -4.74
CA ASP A 229 13.51 14.56 -5.88
C ASP A 229 12.57 15.75 -5.62
N THR A 230 12.94 16.91 -6.17
CA THR A 230 12.23 18.17 -5.94
C THR A 230 10.85 18.19 -6.60
N HIS A 231 10.70 17.58 -7.77
CA HIS A 231 9.42 17.56 -8.49
C HIS A 231 8.31 16.88 -7.68
N TYR A 232 8.65 15.76 -6.99
CA TYR A 232 7.71 15.08 -6.10
C TYR A 232 7.57 15.84 -4.77
N THR A 233 8.70 16.12 -4.13
CA THR A 233 8.71 16.63 -2.75
C THR A 233 8.09 18.01 -2.64
N GLU A 234 8.50 18.96 -3.47
CA GLU A 234 8.01 20.33 -3.40
C GLU A 234 6.51 20.46 -3.72
N ARG A 235 5.97 19.55 -4.53
CA ARG A 235 4.53 19.47 -4.81
C ARG A 235 3.70 19.28 -3.55
N TYR A 236 4.19 18.50 -2.58
CA TYR A 236 3.46 18.13 -1.37
C TYR A 236 3.93 18.89 -0.14
N MET A 237 5.20 19.27 -0.09
CA MET A 237 5.83 19.86 1.09
C MET A 237 6.16 21.36 0.94
N GLY A 238 6.11 21.93 -0.27
CA GLY A 238 6.65 23.25 -0.55
C GLY A 238 8.18 23.26 -0.50
N LEU A 239 8.77 24.45 -0.49
CA LEU A 239 10.23 24.60 -0.38
C LEU A 239 10.68 24.33 1.07
N PRO A 240 11.86 23.72 1.30
CA PRO A 240 12.36 23.50 2.66
C PRO A 240 12.49 24.79 3.49
N ALA A 241 12.87 25.90 2.85
CA ALA A 241 12.98 27.20 3.52
C ALA A 241 11.62 27.79 3.97
N GLU A 242 10.55 27.40 3.30
CA GLU A 242 9.18 27.87 3.59
C GLU A 242 8.43 26.96 4.57
N ASN A 243 8.88 25.71 4.72
CA ASN A 243 8.25 24.70 5.58
C ASN A 243 9.27 23.87 6.39
N PRO A 244 10.20 24.50 7.12
CA PRO A 244 11.27 23.76 7.84
C PRO A 244 10.72 22.77 8.86
N ASP A 245 9.66 23.15 9.60
CA ASP A 245 9.04 22.29 10.61
C ASP A 245 8.38 21.06 9.99
N GLY A 246 7.68 21.24 8.86
CA GLY A 246 7.08 20.12 8.13
C GLY A 246 8.12 19.13 7.65
N TYR A 247 9.24 19.58 7.10
CA TYR A 247 10.35 18.71 6.69
C TYR A 247 10.99 17.98 7.87
N GLN A 248 11.18 18.67 9.01
CA GLN A 248 11.71 18.04 10.22
C GLN A 248 10.76 16.97 10.76
N LEU A 249 9.48 17.30 10.93
CA LEU A 249 8.47 16.38 11.46
C LEU A 249 8.19 15.18 10.53
N SER A 250 8.39 15.36 9.22
CA SER A 250 8.27 14.30 8.22
C SER A 250 9.54 13.45 8.07
N SER A 251 10.61 13.73 8.82
CA SER A 251 11.86 12.95 8.76
C SER A 251 11.82 11.77 9.73
N VAL A 252 12.10 10.56 9.22
CA VAL A 252 12.22 9.34 10.05
C VAL A 252 13.32 9.50 11.10
N MET A 253 14.43 10.20 10.75
CA MET A 253 15.53 10.44 11.68
C MET A 253 15.10 11.26 12.89
N HIS A 254 14.16 12.20 12.72
CA HIS A 254 13.60 12.97 13.85
C HIS A 254 12.91 12.08 14.89
N HIS A 255 12.33 10.96 14.43
CA HIS A 255 11.61 10.00 15.28
C HIS A 255 12.46 8.77 15.65
N ALA A 256 13.71 8.68 15.22
CA ALA A 256 14.56 7.49 15.42
C ALA A 256 14.64 7.07 16.89
N GLY A 257 14.84 8.02 17.82
CA GLY A 257 14.91 7.74 19.24
C GLY A 257 13.60 7.31 19.91
N ALA A 258 12.46 7.47 19.22
CA ALA A 258 11.16 7.00 19.69
C ALA A 258 10.81 5.60 19.19
N ILE A 259 11.54 5.07 18.22
CA ILE A 259 11.32 3.73 17.68
C ILE A 259 11.43 2.69 18.80
N ARG A 260 10.41 1.87 18.91
CA ARG A 260 10.36 0.69 19.78
C ARG A 260 9.94 -0.49 18.93
N GLY A 261 10.26 -1.70 19.34
CA GLY A 261 9.98 -2.88 18.54
C GLY A 261 11.04 -3.15 17.45
N ARG A 262 10.78 -4.14 16.61
CA ARG A 262 11.77 -4.64 15.64
C ARG A 262 11.67 -3.91 14.30
N LEU A 263 12.79 -3.49 13.75
CA LEU A 263 12.87 -2.86 12.43
C LEU A 263 13.72 -3.69 11.47
N LEU A 264 13.15 -4.12 10.35
CA LEU A 264 13.87 -4.68 9.22
C LEU A 264 13.93 -3.65 8.08
N ILE A 265 15.15 -3.31 7.67
CA ILE A 265 15.41 -2.44 6.52
C ILE A 265 15.88 -3.31 5.35
N VAL A 266 15.31 -3.13 4.16
CA VAL A 266 15.73 -3.81 2.92
C VAL A 266 16.06 -2.77 1.88
N HIS A 267 17.26 -2.79 1.27
CA HIS A 267 17.61 -1.78 0.25
C HIS A 267 18.57 -2.33 -0.81
N GLY A 268 18.33 -1.96 -2.08
CA GLY A 268 19.24 -2.19 -3.20
C GLY A 268 20.32 -1.10 -3.28
N LEU A 269 21.60 -1.47 -3.42
CA LEU A 269 22.67 -0.47 -3.52
C LEU A 269 22.67 0.28 -4.87
N MET A 270 22.04 -0.30 -5.90
CA MET A 270 21.91 0.32 -7.23
C MET A 270 20.57 1.08 -7.38
N ASP A 271 19.93 1.42 -6.26
CA ASP A 271 18.65 2.16 -6.27
C ASP A 271 18.84 3.56 -6.84
N GLU A 272 18.26 3.78 -8.00
CA GLU A 272 18.30 5.03 -8.76
C GLU A 272 17.16 6.00 -8.45
N ASN A 273 16.17 5.55 -7.67
CA ASN A 273 15.01 6.34 -7.27
C ASN A 273 15.18 6.85 -5.83
N VAL A 274 15.20 5.93 -4.87
CA VAL A 274 15.51 6.25 -3.47
C VAL A 274 16.95 5.82 -3.20
N HIS A 275 17.88 6.73 -3.36
CA HIS A 275 19.31 6.43 -3.19
C HIS A 275 19.60 5.82 -1.83
N PHE A 276 20.50 4.84 -1.77
CA PHE A 276 20.91 4.16 -0.52
C PHE A 276 21.32 5.11 0.60
N ARG A 277 21.72 6.34 0.29
CA ARG A 277 22.03 7.38 1.29
C ARG A 277 20.88 7.64 2.28
N HIS A 278 19.61 7.41 1.87
CA HIS A 278 18.47 7.48 2.76
C HIS A 278 18.56 6.47 3.90
N THR A 279 18.83 5.21 3.56
CA THR A 279 19.06 4.15 4.54
C THR A 279 20.32 4.37 5.34
N ALA A 280 21.43 4.82 4.72
CA ALA A 280 22.67 5.11 5.43
C ALA A 280 22.49 6.15 6.55
N ARG A 281 21.79 7.27 6.26
CA ARG A 281 21.47 8.30 7.26
C ARG A 281 20.51 7.80 8.34
N LEU A 282 19.55 6.97 7.97
CA LEU A 282 18.67 6.35 8.97
C LEU A 282 19.45 5.45 9.92
N ILE A 283 20.36 4.61 9.41
CA ILE A 283 21.24 3.75 10.21
C ILE A 283 22.07 4.58 11.18
N GLU A 284 22.67 5.68 10.71
CA GLU A 284 23.44 6.60 11.57
C GLU A 284 22.56 7.15 12.71
N ALA A 285 21.34 7.60 12.42
CA ALA A 285 20.42 8.11 13.43
C ALA A 285 19.97 7.02 14.43
N LEU A 286 19.67 5.80 13.96
CA LEU A 286 19.30 4.66 14.82
C LEU A 286 20.46 4.27 15.73
N THR A 287 21.69 4.18 15.19
CA THR A 287 22.91 3.86 15.95
C THR A 287 23.17 4.91 17.04
N ALA A 288 23.05 6.20 16.70
CA ALA A 288 23.21 7.30 17.67
C ALA A 288 22.13 7.26 18.76
N ALA A 289 20.92 6.79 18.44
CA ALA A 289 19.82 6.64 19.39
C ALA A 289 19.87 5.31 20.19
N GLY A 290 20.81 4.41 19.91
CA GLY A 290 20.90 3.08 20.54
C GLY A 290 19.72 2.16 20.20
N VAL A 291 19.15 2.30 18.99
CA VAL A 291 18.03 1.51 18.50
C VAL A 291 18.52 0.40 17.61
N ASP A 292 18.16 -0.85 17.93
CA ASP A 292 18.50 -2.02 17.13
C ASP A 292 17.71 -2.09 15.82
N TYR A 293 18.34 -2.61 14.78
CA TYR A 293 17.71 -2.84 13.48
C TYR A 293 18.33 -4.07 12.79
N GLU A 294 17.57 -4.68 11.89
CA GLU A 294 18.07 -5.67 10.93
C GLU A 294 18.20 -5.03 9.55
N LEU A 295 19.24 -5.39 8.80
CA LEU A 295 19.50 -4.85 7.47
C LEU A 295 19.69 -5.95 6.44
N VAL A 296 18.97 -5.86 5.33
CA VAL A 296 19.19 -6.67 4.14
C VAL A 296 19.67 -5.76 3.01
N LEU A 297 20.92 -5.91 2.62
CA LEU A 297 21.50 -5.22 1.47
C LEU A 297 21.47 -6.12 0.24
N LEU A 298 21.11 -5.53 -0.89
CA LEU A 298 21.04 -6.19 -2.18
C LEU A 298 22.00 -5.46 -3.15
N PRO A 299 23.30 -5.86 -3.21
CA PRO A 299 24.34 -5.08 -3.91
C PRO A 299 24.06 -4.84 -5.38
N GLY A 300 23.47 -5.80 -6.10
CA GLY A 300 23.19 -5.73 -7.53
C GLY A 300 21.76 -5.23 -7.86
N GLU A 301 20.94 -4.95 -6.86
CA GLU A 301 19.53 -4.61 -7.09
C GLU A 301 19.26 -3.11 -7.06
N ARG A 302 18.21 -2.74 -7.83
CA ARG A 302 17.68 -1.38 -7.95
C ARG A 302 16.56 -1.12 -6.95
N HIS A 303 15.73 -0.10 -7.22
CA HIS A 303 14.60 0.28 -6.36
C HIS A 303 13.64 -0.88 -6.07
N LEU A 304 13.35 -1.72 -7.05
CA LEU A 304 12.65 -3.00 -6.88
C LEU A 304 13.57 -4.13 -7.28
N PRO A 305 13.75 -5.17 -6.46
CA PRO A 305 14.52 -6.34 -6.83
C PRO A 305 13.97 -6.98 -8.10
N ARG A 306 14.81 -7.19 -9.10
CA ARG A 306 14.43 -7.75 -10.42
C ARG A 306 14.86 -9.19 -10.57
N ASP A 307 16.02 -9.55 -10.02
CA ASP A 307 16.49 -10.93 -10.04
C ASP A 307 15.56 -11.84 -9.24
N HIS A 308 15.24 -13.01 -9.79
CA HIS A 308 14.31 -13.97 -9.17
C HIS A 308 14.84 -14.49 -7.83
N ALA A 309 16.15 -14.78 -7.74
CA ALA A 309 16.76 -15.27 -6.49
C ALA A 309 16.74 -14.19 -5.42
N ALA A 310 17.09 -12.93 -5.77
CA ALA A 310 17.02 -11.78 -4.87
C ALA A 310 15.58 -11.54 -4.37
N ARG A 311 14.58 -11.58 -5.26
CA ARG A 311 13.16 -11.46 -4.88
C ARG A 311 12.75 -12.57 -3.91
N THR A 312 13.06 -13.81 -4.23
CA THR A 312 12.73 -14.97 -3.39
C THR A 312 13.41 -14.85 -2.01
N PHE A 313 14.67 -14.43 -1.97
CA PHE A 313 15.39 -14.19 -0.73
C PHE A 313 14.71 -13.11 0.13
N VAL A 314 14.37 -11.97 -0.47
CA VAL A 314 13.67 -10.87 0.23
C VAL A 314 12.33 -11.35 0.78
N GLU A 315 11.50 -12.03 -0.03
CA GLU A 315 10.19 -12.51 0.42
C GLU A 315 10.31 -13.48 1.61
N ARG A 316 11.27 -14.40 1.58
CA ARG A 316 11.53 -15.31 2.69
C ARG A 316 11.99 -14.57 3.94
N ARG A 317 12.90 -13.59 3.81
CA ARG A 317 13.39 -12.79 4.95
C ARG A 317 12.28 -11.96 5.58
N VAL A 318 11.46 -11.28 4.76
CA VAL A 318 10.31 -10.49 5.21
C VAL A 318 9.29 -11.38 5.92
N SER A 319 8.90 -12.50 5.32
CA SER A 319 7.92 -13.41 5.91
C SER A 319 8.41 -14.01 7.23
N ALA A 320 9.66 -14.45 7.30
CA ALA A 320 10.25 -14.99 8.52
C ALA A 320 10.32 -13.94 9.63
N PHE A 321 10.76 -12.72 9.31
CA PHE A 321 10.84 -11.61 10.26
C PHE A 321 9.45 -11.26 10.84
N LEU A 322 8.43 -11.11 9.98
CA LEU A 322 7.07 -10.80 10.42
C LEU A 322 6.48 -11.92 11.27
N ALA A 323 6.63 -13.18 10.86
CA ALA A 323 6.12 -14.32 11.61
C ALA A 323 6.80 -14.44 12.99
N GLU A 324 8.09 -14.16 13.08
CA GLU A 324 8.83 -14.18 14.35
C GLU A 324 8.44 -13.02 15.27
N ALA A 325 8.32 -11.81 14.73
CA ALA A 325 7.99 -10.62 15.50
C ALA A 325 6.55 -10.63 16.06
N LEU A 326 5.65 -11.41 15.46
CA LEU A 326 4.23 -11.48 15.83
C LEU A 326 3.84 -12.76 16.61
N ARG A 327 4.79 -13.57 16.99
CA ARG A 327 4.57 -14.75 17.89
C ARG A 327 4.18 -14.41 19.32
#